data_1ee7e8a97067ae67b054d0a6324658cf
#
_entry.id   1ee7e8a97067ae67b054d0a6324658cf
#
_cell.length_a   1.000
_cell.length_b   1.000
_cell.length_c   1.000
_cell.angle_alpha   90.00
_cell.angle_beta   90.00
_cell.angle_gamma   90.00
#
_symmetry.space_group_name_H-M   'P 1'
#
loop_
_entity.id
_entity.type
_entity.pdbx_description
1 polymer ?
#
loop_
_entity_poly.entity_id
_entity_poly.type
_entity_poly.pdbx_seq_one_letter_code
_entity_poly.pdbx_strand_id
1 'polypeptide(L)'
;DTDKVRGLVWRLAFPSMLAQFVNVLYSIVDRMYIGNIQGIGALALAGVGICGPVVTLISSFASWIGVGGAPLMSIRLGQKNERAAAQMVANCFALLTGMAVVIMTMTFLFRKPLLVFFGASPSIFPYANEYMSWYLSGTVFALLAAGMNQFIICQGFAKVGMKSVVLGAVCNIALDPVFIFVLDMGVKGAAIATVLSQMASCIYVLVFLFGKMPLVRITFGGYRWNT
;
A
#
# COMPACT_ATOMS: atom_id res chain seq x y z
N ASP A 1 33.48 5.61 15.19
CA ASP A 1 32.52 4.64 15.78
C ASP A 1 31.80 3.83 14.70
N THR A 2 32.57 3.04 13.93
CA THR A 2 32.02 2.16 12.85
C THR A 2 31.08 1.07 13.38
N ASP A 3 31.33 0.57 14.60
CA ASP A 3 30.48 -0.46 15.21
C ASP A 3 29.07 0.03 15.56
N LYS A 4 28.92 1.29 15.93
CA LYS A 4 27.61 1.91 16.17
C LYS A 4 26.80 2.08 14.87
N VAL A 5 27.47 2.43 13.77
CA VAL A 5 26.84 2.59 12.45
C VAL A 5 26.36 1.23 11.92
N ARG A 6 27.19 0.18 12.02
CA ARG A 6 26.84 -1.17 11.60
C ARG A 6 25.62 -1.69 12.34
N GLY A 7 25.57 -1.52 13.67
CA GLY A 7 24.42 -1.90 14.47
C GLY A 7 23.14 -1.15 14.11
N LEU A 8 23.24 0.14 13.81
CA LEU A 8 22.13 0.97 13.36
C LEU A 8 21.60 0.51 11.99
N VAL A 9 22.49 0.24 11.04
CA VAL A 9 22.13 -0.26 9.71
C VAL A 9 21.36 -1.58 9.83
N TRP A 10 21.84 -2.56 10.59
CA TRP A 10 21.13 -3.81 10.79
C TRP A 10 19.77 -3.64 11.48
N ARG A 11 19.69 -2.74 12.44
CA ARG A 11 18.44 -2.44 13.16
C ARG A 11 17.35 -1.84 12.28
N LEU A 12 17.72 -1.11 11.24
CA LEU A 12 16.78 -0.51 10.27
C LEU A 12 16.55 -1.42 9.06
N ALA A 13 17.63 -2.04 8.53
CA ALA A 13 17.54 -2.86 7.33
C ALA A 13 16.77 -4.17 7.56
N PHE A 14 17.01 -4.87 8.67
CA PHE A 14 16.40 -6.18 8.92
C PHE A 14 14.86 -6.12 8.95
N PRO A 15 14.21 -5.19 9.68
CA PRO A 15 12.75 -5.08 9.64
C PRO A 15 12.21 -4.75 8.24
N SER A 16 12.90 -3.90 7.48
CA SER A 16 12.49 -3.54 6.13
C SER A 16 12.61 -4.71 5.15
N MET A 17 13.68 -5.49 5.24
CA MET A 17 13.87 -6.71 4.46
C MET A 17 12.79 -7.76 4.80
N LEU A 18 12.52 -7.95 6.09
CA LEU A 18 11.48 -8.88 6.53
C LEU A 18 10.09 -8.44 6.04
N ALA A 19 9.77 -7.15 6.11
CA ALA A 19 8.54 -6.61 5.57
C ALA A 19 8.40 -6.90 4.07
N GLN A 20 9.47 -6.70 3.30
CA GLN A 20 9.47 -6.98 1.86
C GLN A 20 9.32 -8.47 1.57
N PHE A 21 9.99 -9.33 2.34
CA PHE A 21 9.84 -10.79 2.23
C PHE A 21 8.40 -11.22 2.48
N VAL A 22 7.78 -10.73 3.55
CA VAL A 22 6.38 -11.00 3.88
C VAL A 22 5.44 -10.51 2.79
N ASN A 23 5.74 -9.35 2.20
CA ASN A 23 4.96 -8.79 1.10
C ASN A 23 4.97 -9.67 -0.16
N VAL A 24 6.14 -10.22 -0.52
CA VAL A 24 6.26 -11.19 -1.61
C VAL A 24 5.52 -12.49 -1.27
N LEU A 25 5.69 -12.99 -0.05
CA LEU A 25 5.07 -14.24 0.39
C LEU A 25 3.54 -14.17 0.30
N TYR A 26 2.92 -13.10 0.85
CA TYR A 26 1.47 -12.98 0.76
C TYR A 26 0.98 -12.87 -0.69
N SER A 27 1.72 -12.18 -1.56
CA SER A 27 1.37 -12.08 -2.99
C SER A 27 1.39 -13.44 -3.69
N ILE A 28 2.28 -14.35 -3.29
CA ILE A 28 2.31 -15.72 -3.81
C ILE A 28 1.09 -16.50 -3.29
N VAL A 29 0.81 -16.40 -1.99
CA VAL A 29 -0.31 -17.11 -1.36
C VAL A 29 -1.65 -16.67 -1.93
N ASP A 30 -1.87 -15.36 -2.10
CA ASP A 30 -3.08 -14.79 -2.75
C ASP A 30 -3.27 -15.39 -4.16
N ARG A 31 -2.21 -15.41 -4.97
CA ARG A 31 -2.28 -16.03 -6.32
C ARG A 31 -2.53 -17.54 -6.28
N MET A 32 -2.03 -18.25 -5.28
CA MET A 32 -2.34 -19.67 -5.09
C MET A 32 -3.83 -19.88 -4.78
N TYR A 33 -4.43 -19.06 -3.93
CA TYR A 33 -5.86 -19.13 -3.66
C TYR A 33 -6.69 -18.84 -4.90
N ILE A 34 -6.38 -17.78 -5.64
CA ILE A 34 -7.08 -17.42 -6.88
C ILE A 34 -6.97 -18.53 -7.94
N GLY A 35 -5.77 -19.10 -8.10
CA GLY A 35 -5.53 -20.19 -9.04
C GLY A 35 -6.28 -21.49 -8.73
N ASN A 36 -6.65 -21.70 -7.46
CA ASN A 36 -7.40 -22.87 -6.99
C ASN A 36 -8.93 -22.68 -7.00
N ILE A 37 -9.46 -21.56 -7.53
CA ILE A 37 -10.91 -21.39 -7.69
C ILE A 37 -11.44 -22.43 -8.69
N GLN A 38 -12.41 -23.23 -8.25
CA GLN A 38 -12.94 -24.34 -9.06
C GLN A 38 -13.53 -23.84 -10.39
N GLY A 39 -13.14 -24.50 -11.48
CA GLY A 39 -13.67 -24.24 -12.82
C GLY A 39 -13.11 -23.01 -13.54
N ILE A 40 -12.67 -21.96 -12.81
CA ILE A 40 -12.23 -20.69 -13.40
C ILE A 40 -10.84 -20.24 -12.97
N GLY A 41 -10.12 -21.02 -12.14
CA GLY A 41 -8.86 -20.61 -11.52
C GLY A 41 -7.81 -20.08 -12.48
N ALA A 42 -7.62 -20.75 -13.63
CA ALA A 42 -6.67 -20.30 -14.65
C ALA A 42 -7.05 -18.95 -15.27
N LEU A 43 -8.34 -18.75 -15.59
CA LEU A 43 -8.85 -17.48 -16.14
C LEU A 43 -8.83 -16.35 -15.09
N ALA A 44 -9.17 -16.68 -13.86
CA ALA A 44 -9.13 -15.78 -12.73
C ALA A 44 -7.69 -15.28 -12.47
N LEU A 45 -6.74 -16.22 -12.40
CA LEU A 45 -5.31 -15.91 -12.20
C LEU A 45 -4.76 -15.05 -13.35
N ALA A 46 -5.11 -15.37 -14.60
CA ALA A 46 -4.74 -14.57 -15.77
C ALA A 46 -5.36 -13.15 -15.67
N GLY A 47 -6.63 -13.03 -15.26
CA GLY A 47 -7.32 -11.77 -15.06
C GLY A 47 -6.65 -10.88 -14.03
N VAL A 48 -6.33 -11.42 -12.86
CA VAL A 48 -5.60 -10.70 -11.80
C VAL A 48 -4.17 -10.35 -12.26
N GLY A 49 -3.52 -11.23 -13.03
CA GLY A 49 -2.21 -10.98 -13.62
C GLY A 49 -2.19 -9.75 -14.54
N ILE A 50 -3.23 -9.58 -15.37
CA ILE A 50 -3.38 -8.40 -16.24
C ILE A 50 -3.62 -7.11 -15.44
N CYS A 51 -4.23 -7.19 -14.26
CA CYS A 51 -4.38 -6.05 -13.36
C CYS A 51 -3.03 -5.60 -12.73
N GLY A 52 -2.03 -6.49 -12.67
CA GLY A 52 -0.74 -6.23 -12.04
C GLY A 52 -0.03 -4.96 -12.49
N PRO A 53 0.17 -4.71 -13.79
CA PRO A 53 0.78 -3.48 -14.29
C PRO A 53 0.03 -2.21 -13.86
N VAL A 54 -1.31 -2.23 -13.87
CA VAL A 54 -2.13 -1.10 -13.41
C VAL A 54 -1.93 -0.85 -11.93
N VAL A 55 -1.95 -1.91 -11.11
CA VAL A 55 -1.69 -1.84 -9.66
C VAL A 55 -0.28 -1.30 -9.37
N THR A 56 0.72 -1.75 -10.12
CA THR A 56 2.11 -1.28 -9.99
C THR A 56 2.22 0.20 -10.34
N LEU A 57 1.57 0.64 -11.41
CA LEU A 57 1.54 2.04 -11.82
C LEU A 57 0.90 2.91 -10.72
N ILE A 58 -0.22 2.50 -10.17
CA ILE A 58 -0.89 3.16 -9.04
C ILE A 58 0.05 3.25 -7.83
N SER A 59 0.69 2.15 -7.45
CA SER A 59 1.58 2.08 -6.28
C SER A 59 2.85 2.93 -6.45
N SER A 60 3.29 3.18 -7.68
CA SER A 60 4.44 4.04 -7.96
C SER A 60 4.24 5.48 -7.49
N PHE A 61 3.00 5.98 -7.50
CA PHE A 61 2.70 7.33 -6.96
C PHE A 61 2.86 7.40 -5.44
N ALA A 62 2.48 6.33 -4.71
CA ALA A 62 2.73 6.26 -3.27
C ALA A 62 4.24 6.26 -2.97
N SER A 63 5.00 5.50 -3.74
CA SER A 63 6.45 5.46 -3.64
C SER A 63 7.08 6.81 -3.96
N TRP A 64 6.62 7.50 -4.98
CA TRP A 64 7.14 8.82 -5.36
C TRP A 64 7.01 9.83 -4.22
N ILE A 65 5.84 9.93 -3.60
CA ILE A 65 5.61 10.86 -2.48
C ILE A 65 6.30 10.37 -1.21
N GLY A 66 6.19 9.07 -0.90
CA GLY A 66 6.77 8.49 0.32
C GLY A 66 8.29 8.52 0.31
N VAL A 67 8.93 8.01 -0.75
CA VAL A 67 10.39 7.95 -0.87
C VAL A 67 11.00 9.33 -1.13
N GLY A 68 10.27 10.22 -1.80
CA GLY A 68 10.71 11.61 -2.01
C GLY A 68 10.56 12.49 -0.76
N GLY A 69 9.43 12.40 -0.07
CA GLY A 69 9.10 13.27 1.07
C GLY A 69 9.74 12.85 2.39
N ALA A 70 9.83 11.55 2.66
CA ALA A 70 10.31 11.06 3.96
C ALA A 70 11.78 11.42 4.26
N PRO A 71 12.74 11.35 3.33
CA PRO A 71 14.10 11.84 3.56
C PRO A 71 14.16 13.35 3.83
N LEU A 72 13.36 14.14 3.10
CA LEU A 72 13.31 15.58 3.30
C LEU A 72 12.79 15.94 4.71
N MET A 73 11.76 15.22 5.18
CA MET A 73 11.32 15.33 6.57
C MET A 73 12.44 15.01 7.54
N SER A 74 13.22 13.94 7.31
CA SER A 74 14.33 13.52 8.18
C SER A 74 15.44 14.58 8.24
N ILE A 75 15.75 15.23 7.12
CA ILE A 75 16.72 16.35 7.06
C ILE A 75 16.23 17.51 7.94
N ARG A 76 14.94 17.90 7.84
CA ARG A 76 14.37 18.98 8.66
C ARG A 76 14.39 18.61 10.14
N LEU A 77 14.10 17.35 10.46
CA LEU A 77 14.18 16.87 11.84
C LEU A 77 15.60 16.89 12.38
N GLY A 78 16.60 16.50 11.57
CA GLY A 78 18.03 16.60 11.91
C GLY A 78 18.51 18.04 12.14
N GLN A 79 17.90 19.02 11.46
CA GLN A 79 18.11 20.46 11.66
C GLN A 79 17.38 21.00 12.91
N LYS A 80 16.76 20.15 13.73
CA LYS A 80 15.94 20.50 14.89
C LYS A 80 14.74 21.40 14.55
N ASN A 81 14.30 21.39 13.30
CA ASN A 81 13.13 22.16 12.85
C ASN A 81 11.90 21.22 12.79
N GLU A 82 11.39 20.87 13.98
CA GLU A 82 10.23 19.98 14.11
C GLU A 82 8.97 20.51 13.42
N ARG A 83 8.81 21.84 13.41
CA ARG A 83 7.65 22.48 12.76
C ARG A 83 7.68 22.29 11.25
N ALA A 84 8.83 22.49 10.61
CA ALA A 84 8.97 22.27 9.16
C ALA A 84 8.86 20.77 8.82
N ALA A 85 9.36 19.88 9.66
CA ALA A 85 9.19 18.44 9.49
C ALA A 85 7.70 18.04 9.58
N ALA A 86 6.95 18.56 10.56
CA ALA A 86 5.52 18.30 10.71
C ALA A 86 4.71 18.81 9.51
N GLN A 87 5.03 20.01 9.01
CA GLN A 87 4.41 20.56 7.80
C GLN A 87 4.67 19.67 6.59
N MET A 88 5.88 19.13 6.43
CA MET A 88 6.21 18.23 5.33
C MET A 88 5.36 16.96 5.37
N VAL A 89 5.23 16.32 6.53
CA VAL A 89 4.39 15.12 6.70
C VAL A 89 2.92 15.43 6.39
N ALA A 90 2.38 16.54 6.91
CA ALA A 90 1.02 16.96 6.67
C ALA A 90 0.74 17.26 5.18
N ASN A 91 1.66 17.97 4.52
CA ASN A 91 1.56 18.27 3.09
C ASN A 91 1.63 17.00 2.23
N CYS A 92 2.55 16.08 2.54
CA CYS A 92 2.63 14.80 1.84
C CYS A 92 1.40 13.93 2.06
N PHE A 93 0.82 13.94 3.27
CA PHE A 93 -0.44 13.26 3.55
C PHE A 93 -1.60 13.83 2.71
N ALA A 94 -1.75 15.16 2.67
CA ALA A 94 -2.78 15.82 1.88
C ALA A 94 -2.59 15.57 0.37
N LEU A 95 -1.35 15.71 -0.11
CA LEU A 95 -1.01 15.46 -1.52
C LEU A 95 -1.31 14.00 -1.90
N LEU A 96 -0.89 13.04 -1.06
CA LEU A 96 -1.10 11.62 -1.29
C LEU A 96 -2.60 11.27 -1.30
N THR A 97 -3.38 11.86 -0.38
CA THR A 97 -4.83 11.67 -0.35
C THR A 97 -5.50 12.23 -1.60
N GLY A 98 -5.17 13.46 -1.98
CA GLY A 98 -5.70 14.08 -3.20
C GLY A 98 -5.33 13.29 -4.46
N MET A 99 -4.06 12.92 -4.60
CA MET A 99 -3.62 12.08 -5.73
C MET A 99 -4.30 10.71 -5.73
N ALA A 100 -4.48 10.08 -4.58
CA ALA A 100 -5.16 8.79 -4.47
C ALA A 100 -6.59 8.86 -5.01
N VAL A 101 -7.34 9.91 -4.65
CA VAL A 101 -8.70 10.13 -5.16
C VAL A 101 -8.71 10.37 -6.66
N VAL A 102 -7.80 11.20 -7.18
CA VAL A 102 -7.68 11.47 -8.62
C VAL A 102 -7.33 10.20 -9.39
N ILE A 103 -6.30 9.47 -8.95
CA ILE A 103 -5.86 8.23 -9.59
C ILE A 103 -6.97 7.18 -9.55
N MET A 104 -7.63 6.99 -8.40
CA MET A 104 -8.77 6.08 -8.26
C MET A 104 -9.86 6.42 -9.28
N THR A 105 -10.26 7.69 -9.35
CA THR A 105 -11.33 8.15 -10.26
C THR A 105 -10.93 7.96 -11.72
N MET A 106 -9.72 8.39 -12.09
CA MET A 106 -9.22 8.25 -13.47
C MET A 106 -9.10 6.78 -13.88
N THR A 107 -8.50 5.94 -13.03
CA THR A 107 -8.37 4.52 -13.34
C THR A 107 -9.73 3.83 -13.40
N PHE A 108 -10.68 4.23 -12.56
CA PHE A 108 -12.04 3.69 -12.60
C PHE A 108 -12.77 4.04 -13.89
N LEU A 109 -12.66 5.28 -14.38
CA LEU A 109 -13.24 5.72 -15.65
C LEU A 109 -12.60 5.01 -16.86
N PHE A 110 -11.27 4.86 -16.83
CA PHE A 110 -10.52 4.28 -17.95
C PHE A 110 -10.18 2.79 -17.77
N ARG A 111 -10.75 2.10 -16.75
CA ARG A 111 -10.41 0.71 -16.45
C ARG A 111 -10.58 -0.26 -17.62
N LYS A 112 -11.68 -0.09 -18.38
CA LYS A 112 -11.96 -0.98 -19.53
C LYS A 112 -10.90 -0.87 -20.62
N PRO A 113 -10.63 0.34 -21.18
CA PRO A 113 -9.57 0.49 -22.16
C PRO A 113 -8.19 0.11 -21.62
N LEU A 114 -7.89 0.36 -20.34
CA LEU A 114 -6.62 -0.05 -19.73
C LEU A 114 -6.46 -1.56 -19.69
N LEU A 115 -7.48 -2.30 -19.27
CA LEU A 115 -7.44 -3.76 -19.22
C LEU A 115 -7.26 -4.37 -20.62
N VAL A 116 -7.95 -3.84 -21.62
CA VAL A 116 -7.78 -4.28 -23.01
C VAL A 116 -6.38 -3.96 -23.53
N PHE A 117 -5.86 -2.77 -23.22
CA PHE A 117 -4.50 -2.35 -23.59
C PHE A 117 -3.43 -3.29 -22.99
N PHE A 118 -3.63 -3.75 -21.75
CA PHE A 118 -2.73 -4.71 -21.09
C PHE A 118 -2.99 -6.18 -21.49
N GLY A 119 -3.86 -6.43 -22.48
CA GLY A 119 -4.01 -7.74 -23.10
C GLY A 119 -5.17 -8.59 -22.57
N ALA A 120 -6.19 -8.00 -21.96
CA ALA A 120 -7.38 -8.74 -21.54
C ALA A 120 -8.15 -9.27 -22.77
N SER A 121 -8.08 -10.59 -22.98
CA SER A 121 -8.92 -11.27 -23.99
C SER A 121 -10.40 -11.28 -23.55
N PRO A 122 -11.34 -11.49 -24.49
CA PRO A 122 -12.76 -11.55 -24.15
C PRO A 122 -13.13 -12.55 -23.04
N SER A 123 -12.40 -13.66 -22.93
CA SER A 123 -12.60 -14.69 -21.90
C SER A 123 -12.03 -14.30 -20.54
N ILE A 124 -10.97 -13.47 -20.48
CA ILE A 124 -10.29 -13.05 -19.26
C ILE A 124 -10.86 -11.72 -18.74
N PHE A 125 -11.37 -10.88 -19.64
CA PHE A 125 -11.86 -9.54 -19.33
C PHE A 125 -12.88 -9.48 -18.18
N PRO A 126 -13.88 -10.36 -18.08
CA PRO A 126 -14.85 -10.34 -16.98
C PRO A 126 -14.16 -10.41 -15.60
N TYR A 127 -13.22 -11.33 -15.44
CA TYR A 127 -12.50 -11.56 -14.18
C TYR A 127 -11.56 -10.39 -13.85
N ALA A 128 -10.81 -9.89 -14.84
CA ALA A 128 -9.95 -8.71 -14.68
C ALA A 128 -10.76 -7.46 -14.31
N ASN A 129 -11.87 -7.21 -14.97
CA ASN A 129 -12.73 -6.06 -14.71
C ASN A 129 -13.43 -6.15 -13.34
N GLU A 130 -13.84 -7.35 -12.93
CA GLU A 130 -14.42 -7.59 -11.60
C GLU A 130 -13.39 -7.32 -10.49
N TYR A 131 -12.20 -7.93 -10.58
CA TYR A 131 -11.11 -7.71 -9.64
C TYR A 131 -10.75 -6.22 -9.55
N MET A 132 -10.48 -5.59 -10.68
CA MET A 132 -10.07 -4.18 -10.74
C MET A 132 -11.14 -3.25 -10.17
N SER A 133 -12.43 -3.51 -10.41
CA SER A 133 -13.51 -2.67 -9.91
C SER A 133 -13.56 -2.62 -8.38
N TRP A 134 -13.36 -3.76 -7.73
CA TRP A 134 -13.31 -3.84 -6.27
C TRP A 134 -11.97 -3.35 -5.71
N TYR A 135 -10.85 -3.71 -6.34
CA TYR A 135 -9.52 -3.25 -5.93
C TYR A 135 -9.42 -1.72 -5.92
N LEU A 136 -9.96 -1.05 -6.93
CA LEU A 136 -9.91 0.41 -7.05
C LEU A 136 -10.63 1.11 -5.89
N SER A 137 -11.67 0.52 -5.31
CA SER A 137 -12.35 1.10 -4.14
C SER A 137 -11.43 1.23 -2.92
N GLY A 138 -10.39 0.39 -2.84
CA GLY A 138 -9.38 0.41 -1.79
C GLY A 138 -8.11 1.20 -2.10
N THR A 139 -7.98 1.78 -3.30
CA THR A 139 -6.76 2.47 -3.76
C THR A 139 -6.28 3.56 -2.80
N VAL A 140 -7.20 4.32 -2.20
CA VAL A 140 -6.86 5.37 -1.22
C VAL A 140 -6.15 4.76 0.00
N PHE A 141 -6.65 3.65 0.52
CA PHE A 141 -6.03 2.96 1.67
C PHE A 141 -4.66 2.38 1.31
N ALA A 142 -4.54 1.78 0.12
CA ALA A 142 -3.28 1.23 -0.37
C ALA A 142 -2.19 2.30 -0.50
N LEU A 143 -2.51 3.42 -1.13
CA LEU A 143 -1.57 4.51 -1.33
C LEU A 143 -1.17 5.19 -0.02
N LEU A 144 -2.13 5.42 0.88
CA LEU A 144 -1.85 5.98 2.20
C LEU A 144 -1.02 5.02 3.06
N ALA A 145 -1.36 3.73 3.09
CA ALA A 145 -0.59 2.74 3.83
C ALA A 145 0.86 2.69 3.36
N ALA A 146 1.10 2.58 2.05
CA ALA A 146 2.42 2.46 1.48
C ALA A 146 3.23 3.76 1.58
N GLY A 147 2.64 4.89 1.20
CA GLY A 147 3.31 6.19 1.17
C GLY A 147 3.64 6.71 2.57
N MET A 148 2.68 6.67 3.50
CA MET A 148 2.89 7.18 4.86
C MET A 148 3.76 6.25 5.71
N ASN A 149 3.84 4.95 5.38
CA ASN A 149 4.75 4.02 6.06
C ASN A 149 6.22 4.42 5.90
N GLN A 150 6.61 5.06 4.79
CA GLN A 150 7.98 5.57 4.58
C GLN A 150 8.35 6.64 5.62
N PHE A 151 7.41 7.49 6.00
CA PHE A 151 7.62 8.51 7.05
C PHE A 151 7.84 7.88 8.42
N ILE A 152 7.18 6.76 8.72
CA ILE A 152 7.40 6.00 9.96
C ILE A 152 8.82 5.42 10.00
N ILE A 153 9.24 4.79 8.89
CA ILE A 153 10.57 4.17 8.77
C ILE A 153 11.66 5.24 8.89
N CYS A 154 11.52 6.37 8.22
CA CYS A 154 12.50 7.47 8.22
C CYS A 154 12.57 8.21 9.56
N GLN A 155 11.57 8.10 10.42
CA GLN A 155 11.63 8.56 11.82
C GLN A 155 12.39 7.57 12.73
N GLY A 156 12.90 6.44 12.20
CA GLY A 156 13.59 5.41 12.96
C GLY A 156 12.69 4.30 13.51
N PHE A 157 11.39 4.35 13.24
CA PHE A 157 10.42 3.33 13.70
C PHE A 157 10.23 2.18 12.69
N ALA A 158 11.33 1.66 12.12
CA ALA A 158 11.29 0.59 11.12
C ALA A 158 10.51 -0.65 11.57
N LYS A 159 10.55 -0.99 12.87
CA LYS A 159 9.75 -2.09 13.44
C LYS A 159 8.25 -1.83 13.35
N VAL A 160 7.81 -0.59 13.50
CA VAL A 160 6.40 -0.19 13.39
C VAL A 160 5.98 -0.28 11.92
N GLY A 161 6.80 0.23 11.01
CA GLY A 161 6.58 0.11 9.57
C GLY A 161 6.47 -1.36 9.11
N MET A 162 7.35 -2.23 9.60
CA MET A 162 7.27 -3.67 9.37
C MET A 162 5.96 -4.27 9.88
N LYS A 163 5.53 -3.91 11.10
CA LYS A 163 4.29 -4.44 11.69
C LYS A 163 3.07 -4.07 10.86
N SER A 164 3.01 -2.90 10.24
CA SER A 164 1.89 -2.51 9.36
C SER A 164 1.80 -3.42 8.13
N VAL A 165 2.94 -3.75 7.52
CA VAL A 165 2.99 -4.66 6.36
C VAL A 165 2.62 -6.08 6.76
N VAL A 166 3.15 -6.58 7.88
CA VAL A 166 2.83 -7.91 8.41
C VAL A 166 1.35 -8.02 8.76
N LEU A 167 0.77 -6.98 9.38
CA LEU A 167 -0.67 -6.93 9.68
C LEU A 167 -1.51 -7.07 8.41
N GLY A 168 -1.19 -6.30 7.36
CA GLY A 168 -1.88 -6.40 6.07
C GLY A 168 -1.76 -7.79 5.46
N ALA A 169 -0.54 -8.36 5.45
CA ALA A 169 -0.30 -9.69 4.90
C ALA A 169 -1.07 -10.79 5.65
N VAL A 170 -1.05 -10.77 6.98
CA VAL A 170 -1.78 -11.74 7.81
C VAL A 170 -3.29 -11.60 7.61
N CYS A 171 -3.81 -10.37 7.57
CA CYS A 171 -5.23 -10.13 7.29
C CYS A 171 -5.62 -10.67 5.91
N ASN A 172 -4.81 -10.43 4.88
CA ASN A 172 -5.08 -10.91 3.53
C ASN A 172 -5.10 -12.44 3.46
N ILE A 173 -4.04 -13.11 3.94
CA ILE A 173 -3.94 -14.58 3.97
C ILE A 173 -5.11 -15.22 4.73
N ALA A 174 -5.61 -14.58 5.80
CA ALA A 174 -6.73 -15.07 6.58
C ALA A 174 -8.08 -14.81 5.91
N LEU A 175 -8.25 -13.67 5.24
CA LEU A 175 -9.51 -13.26 4.63
C LEU A 175 -9.73 -13.90 3.25
N ASP A 176 -8.67 -14.12 2.46
CA ASP A 176 -8.76 -14.72 1.13
C ASP A 176 -9.56 -16.02 1.12
N PRO A 177 -9.21 -17.06 1.91
CA PRO A 177 -9.96 -18.32 1.87
C PRO A 177 -11.42 -18.15 2.33
N VAL A 178 -11.69 -17.21 3.23
CA VAL A 178 -13.06 -16.94 3.69
C VAL A 178 -13.89 -16.32 2.57
N PHE A 179 -13.37 -15.27 1.91
CA PHE A 179 -14.13 -14.60 0.85
C PHE A 179 -14.17 -15.40 -0.45
N ILE A 180 -13.10 -16.09 -0.81
CA ILE A 180 -13.00 -16.84 -2.05
C ILE A 180 -13.81 -18.13 -1.98
N PHE A 181 -13.63 -18.94 -0.92
CA PHE A 181 -14.16 -20.31 -0.86
C PHE A 181 -15.37 -20.44 0.08
N VAL A 182 -15.35 -19.83 1.29
CA VAL A 182 -16.46 -19.99 2.24
C VAL A 182 -17.67 -19.16 1.81
N LEU A 183 -17.47 -17.93 1.34
CA LEU A 183 -18.51 -17.04 0.85
C LEU A 183 -18.76 -17.20 -0.67
N ASP A 184 -17.98 -18.07 -1.34
CA ASP A 184 -18.07 -18.36 -2.78
C ASP A 184 -18.08 -17.10 -3.68
N MET A 185 -17.31 -16.10 -3.27
CA MET A 185 -17.22 -14.82 -4.00
C MET A 185 -16.17 -14.85 -5.12
N GLY A 186 -15.37 -15.90 -5.25
CA GLY A 186 -14.38 -16.06 -6.29
C GLY A 186 -13.40 -14.89 -6.38
N VAL A 187 -13.17 -14.37 -7.59
CA VAL A 187 -12.23 -13.25 -7.86
C VAL A 187 -12.61 -11.97 -7.12
N LYS A 188 -13.90 -11.68 -7.01
CA LYS A 188 -14.40 -10.55 -6.21
C LYS A 188 -13.99 -10.68 -4.75
N GLY A 189 -14.03 -11.90 -4.19
CA GLY A 189 -13.61 -12.18 -2.82
C GLY A 189 -12.15 -11.82 -2.57
N ALA A 190 -11.25 -12.22 -3.46
CA ALA A 190 -9.84 -11.87 -3.39
C ALA A 190 -9.61 -10.35 -3.40
N ALA A 191 -10.29 -9.62 -4.28
CA ALA A 191 -10.19 -8.16 -4.33
C ALA A 191 -10.66 -7.50 -3.03
N ILE A 192 -11.79 -7.94 -2.46
CA ILE A 192 -12.33 -7.42 -1.19
C ILE A 192 -11.38 -7.72 -0.03
N ALA A 193 -10.86 -8.95 0.06
CA ALA A 193 -9.89 -9.32 1.09
C ALA A 193 -8.64 -8.44 1.03
N THR A 194 -8.13 -8.17 -0.18
CA THR A 194 -7.00 -7.26 -0.41
C THR A 194 -7.33 -5.84 0.06
N VAL A 195 -8.50 -5.30 -0.27
CA VAL A 195 -8.93 -3.94 0.15
C VAL A 195 -9.04 -3.84 1.67
N LEU A 196 -9.64 -4.84 2.33
CA LEU A 196 -9.77 -4.86 3.79
C LEU A 196 -8.40 -4.94 4.49
N SER A 197 -7.48 -5.70 3.92
CA SER A 197 -6.11 -5.82 4.42
C SER A 197 -5.34 -4.52 4.29
N GLN A 198 -5.47 -3.83 3.16
CA GLN A 198 -4.90 -2.50 2.93
C GLN A 198 -5.52 -1.45 3.88
N MET A 199 -6.82 -1.54 4.13
CA MET A 199 -7.50 -0.68 5.09
C MET A 199 -6.97 -0.91 6.51
N ALA A 200 -6.77 -2.15 6.94
CA ALA A 200 -6.19 -2.47 8.25
C ALA A 200 -4.77 -1.90 8.39
N SER A 201 -3.92 -2.08 7.38
CA SER A 201 -2.58 -1.48 7.34
C SER A 201 -2.63 0.05 7.38
N CYS A 202 -3.53 0.66 6.62
CA CYS A 202 -3.72 2.10 6.57
C CYS A 202 -4.13 2.66 7.93
N ILE A 203 -5.12 2.05 8.58
CA ILE A 203 -5.57 2.44 9.92
C ILE A 203 -4.40 2.36 10.91
N TYR A 204 -3.63 1.28 10.89
CA TYR A 204 -2.48 1.11 11.77
C TYR A 204 -1.43 2.21 11.58
N VAL A 205 -1.09 2.54 10.34
CA VAL A 205 -0.13 3.60 9.98
C VAL A 205 -0.65 4.97 10.43
N LEU A 206 -1.92 5.27 10.17
CA LEU A 206 -2.51 6.57 10.52
C LEU A 206 -2.67 6.72 12.03
N VAL A 207 -3.13 5.69 12.75
CA VAL A 207 -3.22 5.71 14.22
C VAL A 207 -1.85 5.98 14.85
N PHE A 208 -0.79 5.40 14.30
CA PHE A 208 0.57 5.71 14.76
C PHE A 208 0.94 7.17 14.48
N LEU A 209 0.76 7.68 13.25
CA LEU A 209 1.18 9.03 12.85
C LEU A 209 0.36 10.16 13.50
N PHE A 210 -0.90 9.91 13.83
CA PHE A 210 -1.74 10.84 14.61
C PHE A 210 -1.53 10.69 16.13
N GLY A 211 -0.89 9.60 16.56
CA GLY A 211 -0.66 9.28 17.97
C GLY A 211 0.38 10.16 18.65
N LYS A 212 0.75 9.79 19.87
CA LYS A 212 1.75 10.51 20.70
C LYS A 212 3.17 9.96 20.55
N MET A 213 3.36 8.85 19.89
CA MET A 213 4.64 8.13 19.80
C MET A 213 5.61 8.61 18.71
N PRO A 214 5.18 9.08 17.52
CA PRO A 214 6.10 9.53 16.50
C PRO A 214 6.80 10.83 16.89
N LEU A 215 8.01 11.03 16.40
CA LEU A 215 8.78 12.28 16.57
C LEU A 215 8.07 13.45 15.88
N VAL A 216 7.48 13.14 14.71
CA VAL A 216 6.72 14.11 13.89
C VAL A 216 5.33 13.54 13.64
N ARG A 217 4.31 14.29 14.02
CA ARG A 217 2.89 13.93 13.89
C ARG A 217 2.24 14.63 12.71
N ILE A 218 1.15 14.05 12.22
CA ILE A 218 0.21 14.75 11.35
C ILE A 218 -0.66 15.63 12.26
N THR A 219 -0.60 16.96 12.06
CA THR A 219 -1.42 17.93 12.80
C THR A 219 -2.41 18.60 11.87
N PHE A 220 -3.68 18.61 12.24
CA PHE A 220 -4.70 19.37 11.51
C PHE A 220 -4.38 20.87 11.61
N GLY A 221 -4.32 21.58 10.48
CA GLY A 221 -3.95 23.00 10.42
C GLY A 221 -2.46 23.27 10.12
N GLY A 222 -1.61 22.24 10.02
CA GLY A 222 -0.21 22.36 9.62
C GLY A 222 0.03 22.56 8.11
N TYR A 223 -1.03 22.56 7.31
CA TYR A 223 -0.95 22.70 5.86
C TYR A 223 -0.56 24.14 5.48
N ARG A 224 0.70 24.35 5.13
CA ARG A 224 1.16 25.57 4.48
C ARG A 224 1.95 25.20 3.25
N TRP A 225 1.39 25.53 2.09
CA TRP A 225 2.11 25.45 0.82
C TRP A 225 3.09 26.63 0.80
N ASN A 226 4.38 26.37 0.97
CA ASN A 226 5.40 27.34 0.60
C ASN A 226 5.72 27.10 -0.86
N THR A 227 5.30 28.05 -1.71
CA THR A 227 5.78 28.22 -3.07
C THR A 227 7.25 28.57 -3.07
#